data_af7c87719d2fdb1e700f9d7e4d211f77
#
_entry.id   af7c87719d2fdb1e700f9d7e4d211f77
#
_cell.length_a   1.000
_cell.length_b   1.000
_cell.length_c   1.000
_cell.angle_alpha   90.00
_cell.angle_beta   90.00
_cell.angle_gamma   90.00
#
_symmetry.space_group_name_H-M   'P 1'
#
loop_
_entity.id
_entity.type
_entity.pdbx_description
1 polymer ?
#
loop_
_entity_poly.entity_id
_entity_poly.type
_entity_poly.pdbx_seq_one_letter_code
_entity_poly.pdbx_strand_id
1 'polypeptide(L)'
;MMKHLVFLGIGIVLTVVFFILACIDNPEVNIFDLMYYNPEFGDAVFNNSLYPLVAAIVAIMAWGGAAVYYFVINSVNFDRWFHWAGVLAVVTLLTPIVNYFVIEGVLSSEGLDLVGATIQFVLRLMLLVAVLFVAASFSMRWWSSNCRHTPFPQ
;
A
#
# COMPACT_ATOMS: atom_id res chain seq x y z
N MET A 1 -15.24 -7.42 22.38
CA MET A 1 -14.96 -8.42 21.32
C MET A 1 -15.52 -8.06 19.97
N MET A 2 -16.78 -7.60 19.82
CA MET A 2 -17.39 -7.22 18.52
C MET A 2 -16.66 -6.06 17.79
N LYS A 3 -16.21 -5.02 18.48
CA LYS A 3 -15.59 -3.84 17.84
C LYS A 3 -14.30 -4.19 17.06
N HIS A 4 -13.50 -5.12 17.58
CA HIS A 4 -12.23 -5.53 16.93
C HIS A 4 -12.47 -6.24 15.59
N LEU A 5 -13.48 -7.13 15.57
CA LEU A 5 -13.85 -7.86 14.36
C LEU A 5 -14.44 -6.92 13.29
N VAL A 6 -15.16 -5.87 13.69
CA VAL A 6 -15.72 -4.88 12.77
C VAL A 6 -14.58 -4.10 12.08
N PHE A 7 -13.59 -3.62 12.83
CA PHE A 7 -12.46 -2.90 12.23
C PHE A 7 -11.61 -3.80 11.33
N LEU A 8 -11.38 -5.05 11.71
CA LEU A 8 -10.72 -6.02 10.84
C LEU A 8 -11.52 -6.25 9.56
N GLY A 9 -12.83 -6.44 9.67
CA GLY A 9 -13.71 -6.60 8.52
C GLY A 9 -13.66 -5.42 7.57
N ILE A 10 -13.69 -4.20 8.09
CA ILE A 10 -13.56 -2.96 7.30
C ILE A 10 -12.21 -2.93 6.57
N GLY A 11 -11.10 -3.22 7.27
CA GLY A 11 -9.77 -3.23 6.66
C GLY A 11 -9.64 -4.27 5.53
N ILE A 12 -10.18 -5.47 5.73
CA ILE A 12 -10.21 -6.52 4.70
C ILE A 12 -11.06 -6.08 3.51
N VAL A 13 -12.26 -5.55 3.73
CA VAL A 13 -13.16 -5.08 2.66
C VAL A 13 -12.49 -3.96 1.85
N LEU A 14 -11.87 -2.99 2.51
CA LEU A 14 -11.13 -1.91 1.83
C LEU A 14 -9.99 -2.46 0.97
N THR A 15 -9.26 -3.45 1.47
CA THR A 15 -8.17 -4.09 0.72
C THR A 15 -8.69 -4.88 -0.47
N VAL A 16 -9.80 -5.62 -0.31
CA VAL A 16 -10.45 -6.35 -1.41
C VAL A 16 -10.97 -5.39 -2.48
N VAL A 17 -11.65 -4.30 -2.08
CA VAL A 17 -12.11 -3.26 -3.01
C VAL A 17 -10.93 -2.63 -3.73
N PHE A 18 -9.83 -2.31 -3.05
CA PHE A 18 -8.61 -1.83 -3.67
C PHE A 18 -8.08 -2.80 -4.74
N PHE A 19 -7.98 -4.11 -4.42
CA PHE A 19 -7.55 -5.12 -5.40
C PHE A 19 -8.48 -5.21 -6.61
N ILE A 20 -9.79 -5.21 -6.39
CA ILE A 20 -10.77 -5.23 -7.49
C ILE A 20 -10.55 -4.02 -8.40
N LEU A 21 -10.48 -2.81 -7.83
CA LEU A 21 -10.27 -1.58 -8.59
C LEU A 21 -8.89 -1.50 -9.28
N ALA A 22 -7.88 -2.14 -8.72
CA ALA A 22 -6.54 -2.20 -9.30
C ALA A 22 -6.41 -3.19 -10.47
N CYS A 23 -7.27 -4.21 -10.51
CA CYS A 23 -7.22 -5.29 -11.50
C CYS A 23 -8.31 -5.16 -12.59
N ILE A 24 -9.18 -4.17 -12.51
CA ILE A 24 -10.22 -3.95 -13.53
C ILE A 24 -9.58 -3.52 -14.86
N ASP A 25 -9.99 -4.19 -15.94
CA ASP A 25 -9.62 -3.83 -17.31
C ASP A 25 -10.55 -2.72 -17.85
N ASN A 26 -10.51 -1.58 -17.19
CA ASN A 26 -11.24 -0.39 -17.63
C ASN A 26 -10.51 0.85 -17.08
N PRO A 27 -9.83 1.63 -17.91
CA PRO A 27 -9.05 2.78 -17.45
C PRO A 27 -9.89 3.87 -16.76
N GLU A 28 -11.20 3.94 -17.04
CA GLU A 28 -12.09 4.90 -16.36
C GLU A 28 -12.41 4.49 -14.90
N VAL A 29 -12.15 3.25 -14.52
CA VAL A 29 -12.48 2.69 -13.20
C VAL A 29 -11.24 2.17 -12.49
N ASN A 30 -10.19 1.79 -13.22
CA ASN A 30 -8.94 1.31 -12.63
C ASN A 30 -8.31 2.38 -11.76
N ILE A 31 -8.06 2.07 -10.49
CA ILE A 31 -7.53 3.04 -9.52
C ILE A 31 -6.16 3.59 -9.91
N PHE A 32 -5.34 2.81 -10.59
CA PHE A 32 -4.01 3.23 -11.03
C PHE A 32 -4.10 4.21 -12.21
N ASP A 33 -4.98 3.94 -13.19
CA ASP A 33 -5.19 4.83 -14.32
C ASP A 33 -5.88 6.13 -13.91
N LEU A 34 -6.80 6.07 -12.93
CA LEU A 34 -7.40 7.28 -12.33
C LEU A 34 -6.36 8.16 -11.63
N MET A 35 -5.32 7.56 -11.06
CA MET A 35 -4.24 8.31 -10.38
C MET A 35 -3.20 8.84 -11.34
N TYR A 36 -2.89 8.09 -12.36
CA TYR A 36 -1.90 8.44 -13.38
C TYR A 36 -2.27 7.86 -14.74
N TYR A 37 -2.85 8.71 -15.56
CA TYR A 37 -3.19 8.33 -16.93
C TYR A 37 -2.05 8.69 -17.88
N ASN A 38 -1.45 7.67 -18.46
CA ASN A 38 -0.53 7.76 -19.58
C ASN A 38 -0.78 6.52 -20.46
N PRO A 39 -1.32 6.69 -21.68
CA PRO A 39 -1.74 5.54 -22.50
C PRO A 39 -0.61 4.56 -22.78
N GLU A 40 0.57 5.05 -23.18
CA GLU A 40 1.71 4.19 -23.50
C GLU A 40 2.19 3.40 -22.29
N PHE A 41 2.29 4.06 -21.13
CA PHE A 41 2.67 3.41 -19.88
C PHE A 41 1.58 2.44 -19.40
N GLY A 42 0.31 2.86 -19.45
CA GLY A 42 -0.83 2.04 -19.04
C GLY A 42 -0.93 0.75 -19.86
N ASP A 43 -0.82 0.86 -21.18
CA ASP A 43 -0.83 -0.29 -22.07
C ASP A 43 0.35 -1.25 -21.79
N ALA A 44 1.55 -0.72 -21.58
CA ALA A 44 2.72 -1.52 -21.26
C ALA A 44 2.56 -2.27 -19.92
N VAL A 45 2.11 -1.57 -18.86
CA VAL A 45 1.89 -2.17 -17.53
C VAL A 45 0.76 -3.19 -17.56
N PHE A 46 -0.32 -2.92 -18.30
CA PHE A 46 -1.46 -3.83 -18.44
C PHE A 46 -1.08 -5.10 -19.20
N ASN A 47 -0.45 -4.97 -20.38
CA ASN A 47 -0.05 -6.11 -21.22
C ASN A 47 0.92 -7.05 -20.48
N ASN A 48 1.74 -6.51 -19.58
CA ASN A 48 2.66 -7.28 -18.73
C ASN A 48 2.02 -7.76 -17.42
N SER A 49 0.71 -7.58 -17.23
CA SER A 49 0.00 -7.97 -16.01
C SER A 49 0.64 -7.42 -14.72
N LEU A 50 1.22 -6.22 -14.77
CA LEU A 50 1.92 -5.62 -13.64
C LEU A 50 0.97 -5.00 -12.61
N TYR A 51 -0.25 -4.59 -12.98
CA TYR A 51 -1.20 -4.00 -12.04
C TYR A 51 -1.52 -4.92 -10.83
N PRO A 52 -1.82 -6.21 -11.00
CA PRO A 52 -2.02 -7.12 -9.88
C PRO A 52 -0.78 -7.26 -8.99
N LEU A 53 0.41 -7.28 -9.59
CA LEU A 53 1.68 -7.38 -8.87
C LEU A 53 1.95 -6.12 -8.04
N VAL A 54 1.77 -4.94 -8.63
CA VAL A 54 1.89 -3.64 -7.94
C VAL A 54 0.88 -3.56 -6.79
N ALA A 55 -0.37 -3.96 -7.01
CA ALA A 55 -1.40 -3.98 -5.98
C ALA A 55 -1.01 -4.92 -4.82
N ALA A 56 -0.47 -6.10 -5.13
CA ALA A 56 0.01 -7.04 -4.11
C ALA A 56 1.16 -6.44 -3.28
N ILE A 57 2.14 -5.82 -3.92
CA ILE A 57 3.25 -5.15 -3.22
C ILE A 57 2.72 -4.05 -2.30
N VAL A 58 1.84 -3.18 -2.79
CA VAL A 58 1.25 -2.09 -1.99
C VAL A 58 0.51 -2.65 -0.76
N ALA A 59 -0.31 -3.69 -0.93
CA ALA A 59 -1.04 -4.32 0.16
C ALA A 59 -0.11 -5.01 1.16
N ILE A 60 0.88 -5.78 0.68
CA ILE A 60 1.87 -6.46 1.54
C ILE A 60 2.68 -5.44 2.35
N MET A 61 3.13 -4.36 1.73
CA MET A 61 3.88 -3.31 2.41
C MET A 61 3.02 -2.60 3.48
N ALA A 62 1.77 -2.30 3.17
CA ALA A 62 0.85 -1.65 4.12
C ALA A 62 0.52 -2.56 5.32
N TRP A 63 0.05 -3.78 5.06
CA TRP A 63 -0.33 -4.72 6.12
C TRP A 63 0.89 -5.27 6.86
N GLY A 64 1.98 -5.57 6.15
CA GLY A 64 3.25 -6.02 6.73
C GLY A 64 3.86 -4.96 7.64
N GLY A 65 3.90 -3.71 7.20
CA GLY A 65 4.38 -2.59 8.02
C GLY A 65 3.54 -2.39 9.29
N ALA A 66 2.22 -2.45 9.18
CA ALA A 66 1.33 -2.40 10.34
C ALA A 66 1.55 -3.60 11.27
N ALA A 67 1.69 -4.81 10.73
CA ALA A 67 1.98 -6.00 11.52
C ALA A 67 3.31 -5.91 12.26
N VAL A 68 4.36 -5.43 11.60
CA VAL A 68 5.66 -5.19 12.23
C VAL A 68 5.52 -4.22 13.39
N TYR A 69 4.80 -3.12 13.21
CA TYR A 69 4.61 -2.14 14.29
C TYR A 69 3.85 -2.72 15.49
N TYR A 70 2.70 -3.36 15.24
CA TYR A 70 1.81 -3.80 16.32
C TYR A 70 2.19 -5.14 16.96
N PHE A 71 2.91 -6.01 16.27
CA PHE A 71 3.24 -7.36 16.76
C PHE A 71 4.72 -7.58 17.00
N VAL A 72 5.61 -6.98 16.20
CA VAL A 72 7.06 -7.17 16.33
C VAL A 72 7.67 -6.09 17.23
N ILE A 73 7.44 -4.82 16.92
CA ILE A 73 7.96 -3.70 17.72
C ILE A 73 7.24 -3.67 19.07
N ASN A 74 5.92 -3.66 19.10
CA ASN A 74 5.00 -3.84 20.24
C ASN A 74 5.62 -3.56 21.63
N SER A 75 6.26 -2.41 21.83
CA SER A 75 7.00 -2.05 23.03
C SER A 75 6.42 -0.78 23.64
N VAL A 76 6.43 -0.72 24.97
CA VAL A 76 6.02 0.47 25.74
C VAL A 76 6.86 1.70 25.37
N ASN A 77 8.12 1.50 24.94
CA ASN A 77 8.98 2.60 24.52
C ASN A 77 8.59 3.16 23.13
N PHE A 78 7.82 2.42 22.35
CA PHE A 78 7.40 2.75 21.00
C PHE A 78 5.89 2.94 20.85
N ASP A 79 5.16 3.16 21.93
CA ASP A 79 3.70 3.31 21.99
C ASP A 79 3.19 4.72 21.59
N ARG A 80 4.10 5.66 21.25
CA ARG A 80 3.73 7.03 20.90
C ARG A 80 3.37 7.17 19.42
N TRP A 81 2.50 8.12 19.11
CA TRP A 81 2.00 8.39 17.76
C TRP A 81 3.12 8.65 16.72
N PHE A 82 4.23 9.30 17.13
CA PHE A 82 5.32 9.60 16.20
C PHE A 82 6.15 8.37 15.81
N HIS A 83 6.21 7.33 16.65
CA HIS A 83 6.82 6.06 16.26
C HIS A 83 5.98 5.35 15.18
N TRP A 84 4.65 5.34 15.36
CA TRP A 84 3.73 4.86 14.36
C TRP A 84 3.86 5.66 13.04
N ALA A 85 3.93 6.99 13.13
CA ALA A 85 4.15 7.87 11.98
C ALA A 85 5.50 7.60 11.31
N GLY A 86 6.54 7.27 12.08
CA GLY A 86 7.84 6.86 11.56
C GLY A 86 7.75 5.58 10.72
N VAL A 87 7.02 4.55 11.20
CA VAL A 87 6.81 3.32 10.43
C VAL A 87 5.98 3.59 9.18
N LEU A 88 4.91 4.40 9.28
CA LEU A 88 4.14 4.86 8.13
C LEU A 88 5.06 5.54 7.09
N ALA A 89 5.94 6.46 7.51
CA ALA A 89 6.86 7.15 6.62
C ALA A 89 7.80 6.16 5.91
N VAL A 90 8.39 5.22 6.66
CA VAL A 90 9.27 4.18 6.08
C VAL A 90 8.52 3.34 5.05
N VAL A 91 7.33 2.83 5.37
CA VAL A 91 6.52 2.03 4.45
C VAL A 91 6.14 2.83 3.21
N THR A 92 5.74 4.10 3.40
CA THR A 92 5.33 4.99 2.31
C THR A 92 6.49 5.33 1.37
N LEU A 93 7.73 5.42 1.88
CA LEU A 93 8.91 5.67 1.06
C LEU A 93 9.46 4.41 0.39
N LEU A 94 9.42 3.26 1.07
CA LEU A 94 9.94 2.02 0.50
C LEU A 94 9.04 1.45 -0.60
N THR A 95 7.73 1.60 -0.49
CA THR A 95 6.78 1.03 -1.48
C THR A 95 7.02 1.53 -2.91
N PRO A 96 7.18 2.86 -3.17
CA PRO A 96 7.55 3.34 -4.51
C PRO A 96 8.87 2.77 -5.01
N ILE A 97 9.88 2.67 -4.14
CA ILE A 97 11.21 2.17 -4.51
C ILE A 97 11.10 0.72 -5.00
N VAL A 98 10.42 -0.15 -4.23
CA VAL A 98 10.25 -1.56 -4.62
C VAL A 98 9.47 -1.67 -5.93
N ASN A 99 8.35 -0.93 -6.07
CA ASN A 99 7.54 -0.96 -7.29
C ASN A 99 8.30 -0.40 -8.49
N TYR A 100 9.15 0.63 -8.31
CA TYR A 100 9.99 1.15 -9.38
C TYR A 100 10.89 0.07 -9.97
N PHE A 101 11.64 -0.64 -9.13
CA PHE A 101 12.53 -1.69 -9.60
C PHE A 101 11.78 -2.87 -10.24
N VAL A 102 10.59 -3.21 -9.75
CA VAL A 102 9.76 -4.26 -10.33
C VAL A 102 9.26 -3.86 -11.72
N ILE A 103 8.70 -2.67 -11.86
CA ILE A 103 8.14 -2.18 -13.13
C ILE A 103 9.27 -1.97 -14.16
N GLU A 104 10.33 -1.23 -13.80
CA GLU A 104 11.45 -0.97 -14.69
C GLU A 104 12.18 -2.25 -15.10
N GLY A 105 12.29 -3.22 -14.20
CA GLY A 105 12.89 -4.51 -14.52
C GLY A 105 12.16 -5.25 -15.64
N VAL A 106 10.84 -5.11 -15.72
CA VAL A 106 10.04 -5.71 -16.80
C VAL A 106 10.07 -4.84 -18.05
N LEU A 107 9.76 -3.54 -17.95
CA LEU A 107 9.67 -2.65 -19.10
C LEU A 107 11.01 -2.51 -19.85
N SER A 108 12.12 -2.40 -19.13
CA SER A 108 13.45 -2.35 -19.74
C SER A 108 13.85 -3.66 -20.43
N SER A 109 13.38 -4.81 -19.94
CA SER A 109 13.62 -6.11 -20.60
C SER A 109 12.90 -6.21 -21.95
N GLU A 110 11.83 -5.45 -22.14
CA GLU A 110 11.09 -5.31 -23.41
C GLU A 110 11.61 -4.18 -24.31
N GLY A 111 12.64 -3.46 -23.86
CA GLY A 111 13.23 -2.35 -24.61
C GLY A 111 12.42 -1.06 -24.56
N LEU A 112 11.48 -0.94 -23.60
CA LEU A 112 10.66 0.26 -23.40
C LEU A 112 11.38 1.23 -22.45
N ASP A 113 11.55 2.49 -22.88
CA ASP A 113 12.12 3.56 -22.07
C ASP A 113 10.99 4.46 -21.52
N LEU A 114 10.39 4.02 -20.42
CA LEU A 114 9.29 4.70 -19.75
C LEU A 114 9.63 5.16 -18.32
N VAL A 115 10.92 5.35 -18.03
CA VAL A 115 11.45 5.73 -16.70
C VAL A 115 10.71 6.92 -16.10
N GLY A 116 10.49 7.98 -16.89
CA GLY A 116 9.79 9.18 -16.42
C GLY A 116 8.35 8.92 -16.02
N ALA A 117 7.63 8.06 -16.77
CA ALA A 117 6.27 7.66 -16.47
C ALA A 117 6.22 6.77 -15.23
N THR A 118 7.13 5.80 -15.13
CA THR A 118 7.28 4.91 -13.97
C THR A 118 7.50 5.70 -12.68
N ILE A 119 8.42 6.67 -12.67
CA ILE A 119 8.67 7.52 -11.50
C ILE A 119 7.39 8.26 -11.08
N GLN A 120 6.71 8.89 -12.02
CA GLN A 120 5.48 9.62 -11.71
C GLN A 120 4.38 8.70 -11.17
N PHE A 121 4.25 7.51 -11.72
CA PHE A 121 3.30 6.50 -11.25
C PHE A 121 3.61 6.04 -9.83
N VAL A 122 4.85 5.59 -9.55
CA VAL A 122 5.20 5.04 -8.24
C VAL A 122 5.14 6.09 -7.12
N LEU A 123 5.41 7.37 -7.42
CA LEU A 123 5.23 8.44 -6.44
C LEU A 123 3.77 8.57 -5.98
N ARG A 124 2.81 8.31 -6.86
CA ARG A 124 1.39 8.34 -6.49
C ARG A 124 0.96 7.14 -5.65
N LEU A 125 1.68 6.01 -5.73
CA LEU A 125 1.44 4.86 -4.85
C LEU A 125 1.66 5.18 -3.37
N MET A 126 2.42 6.24 -3.05
CA MET A 126 2.61 6.69 -1.66
C MET A 126 1.27 7.00 -0.98
N LEU A 127 0.32 7.59 -1.69
CA LEU A 127 -1.00 7.88 -1.14
C LEU A 127 -1.78 6.58 -0.86
N LEU A 128 -1.77 5.64 -1.81
CA LEU A 128 -2.50 4.37 -1.67
C LEU A 128 -1.95 3.54 -0.51
N VAL A 129 -0.64 3.39 -0.43
CA VAL A 129 -0.01 2.62 0.66
C VAL A 129 -0.26 3.27 2.01
N ALA A 130 -0.25 4.61 2.09
CA ALA A 130 -0.56 5.32 3.32
C ALA A 130 -2.01 5.06 3.79
N VAL A 131 -2.98 5.13 2.88
CA VAL A 131 -4.39 4.83 3.19
C VAL A 131 -4.56 3.38 3.65
N LEU A 132 -3.97 2.42 2.94
CA LEU A 132 -4.03 1.00 3.33
C LEU A 132 -3.30 0.72 4.64
N PHE A 133 -2.16 1.37 4.91
CA PHE A 133 -1.46 1.25 6.18
C PHE A 133 -2.31 1.76 7.34
N VAL A 134 -3.01 2.89 7.17
CA VAL A 134 -3.95 3.40 8.17
C VAL A 134 -5.07 2.40 8.42
N ALA A 135 -5.69 1.86 7.37
CA ALA A 135 -6.74 0.85 7.48
C ALA A 135 -6.25 -0.42 8.19
N ALA A 136 -5.07 -0.92 7.81
CA ALA A 136 -4.42 -2.06 8.46
C ALA A 136 -4.10 -1.78 9.93
N SER A 137 -3.62 -0.57 10.25
CA SER A 137 -3.32 -0.14 11.62
C SER A 137 -4.57 -0.16 12.51
N PHE A 138 -5.69 0.40 12.04
CA PHE A 138 -6.95 0.33 12.79
C PHE A 138 -7.48 -1.09 12.94
N SER A 139 -7.22 -1.95 11.97
CA SER A 139 -7.59 -3.36 12.02
C SER A 139 -6.77 -4.13 13.05
N MET A 140 -5.45 -3.88 13.16
CA MET A 140 -4.51 -4.67 13.97
C MET A 140 -4.28 -4.15 15.39
N ARG A 141 -4.43 -2.85 15.65
CA ARG A 141 -4.09 -2.22 16.93
C ARG A 141 -4.70 -2.90 18.16
N TRP A 142 -5.87 -3.50 18.01
CA TRP A 142 -6.61 -4.11 19.11
C TRP A 142 -5.98 -5.39 19.66
N TRP A 143 -5.14 -6.06 18.87
CA TRP A 143 -4.40 -7.25 19.28
C TRP A 143 -2.99 -6.93 19.81
N SER A 144 -2.55 -5.67 19.70
CA SER A 144 -1.30 -5.23 20.31
C SER A 144 -1.47 -5.06 21.81
N SER A 145 -0.49 -5.49 22.59
CA SER A 145 -0.50 -5.34 24.05
C SER A 145 -0.07 -3.92 24.47
N ASN A 146 0.94 -3.37 23.83
CA ASN A 146 1.57 -2.10 24.20
C ASN A 146 1.17 -0.94 23.27
N CYS A 147 1.07 -1.18 21.97
CA CYS A 147 0.84 -0.12 20.96
C CYS A 147 -0.64 0.10 20.60
N ARG A 148 -1.58 -0.52 21.30
CA ARG A 148 -3.03 -0.44 20.97
C ARG A 148 -3.62 0.97 21.01
N HIS A 149 -2.97 1.91 21.68
CA HIS A 149 -3.42 3.31 21.80
C HIS A 149 -2.99 4.19 20.62
N THR A 150 -2.14 3.69 19.73
CA THR A 150 -1.72 4.41 18.55
C THR A 150 -2.63 4.14 17.35
N PRO A 151 -2.78 5.08 16.43
CA PRO A 151 -2.18 6.41 16.39
C PRO A 151 -2.87 7.44 17.31
N PHE A 152 -4.06 7.17 17.81
CA PHE A 152 -4.83 8.09 18.64
C PHE A 152 -4.91 7.55 20.07
N PRO A 153 -4.43 8.30 21.08
CA PRO A 153 -4.64 7.96 22.48
C PRO A 153 -6.14 7.94 22.80
N GLN A 154 -6.56 6.92 23.55
CA GLN A 154 -7.92 6.80 24.08
C GLN A 154 -7.93 7.24 25.53
#